data_4a8972cd0dfe1136869ff158b25982e4
#
_entry.id   4a8972cd0dfe1136869ff158b25982e4
#
_cell.length_a   1.000
_cell.length_b   1.000
_cell.length_c   1.000
_cell.angle_alpha   90.00
_cell.angle_beta   90.00
_cell.angle_gamma   90.00
#
_symmetry.space_group_name_H-M   'P 1'
#
loop_
_entity.id
_entity.type
_entity.pdbx_description
1 polymer ?
#
loop_
_entity_poly.entity_id
_entity_poly.type
_entity_poly.pdbx_seq_one_letter_code
_entity_poly.pdbx_strand_id
1 'polypeptide(L)'
;MKKLLIIAAMAATAVACTPKTAPELPMETFFRNSEKSDYQISPDGKYFSYMAPWESRRNIFVQQVGSDEAVRITSERERDLAGYFWANDSRILYLKDTGGDENFQLYGVDIDGTDPKAYTAVPGVRTTIIDPLEEIDSLMIIGTNERNPQIFDPYRLNLNTGEKTLLCENPGDVQGWQTDHDGKLRVAYAVIDGVNTQIRYRESEAEEVRPVLTTNFKESVSFAAFTPDNKQVYAVTNLGRDKDALVLMDPATCEEKEVLYTNDTYDLTGVWYSEKEKKLLGVSYEGDDAPLLRP
;
A
#
# COMPACT_ATOMS: atom_id res chain seq x y z
N MET A 1 12.58 -33.92 69.44
CA MET A 1 11.86 -32.74 69.00
C MET A 1 12.60 -31.99 67.84
N LYS A 2 13.93 -31.70 67.94
CA LYS A 2 14.68 -30.98 66.88
C LYS A 2 14.71 -31.71 65.54
N LYS A 3 14.74 -33.07 65.48
CA LYS A 3 14.74 -33.82 64.21
C LYS A 3 13.36 -33.84 63.50
N LEU A 4 12.25 -33.76 64.26
CA LEU A 4 10.89 -33.68 63.68
C LEU A 4 10.63 -32.28 63.07
N LEU A 5 11.17 -31.21 63.61
CA LEU A 5 11.04 -29.86 63.05
C LEU A 5 11.80 -29.67 61.75
N ILE A 6 12.95 -30.36 61.58
CA ILE A 6 13.72 -30.30 60.33
C ILE A 6 13.00 -31.04 59.18
N ILE A 7 12.35 -32.19 59.45
CA ILE A 7 11.59 -32.92 58.45
C ILE A 7 10.31 -32.16 58.06
N ALA A 8 9.65 -31.48 58.97
CA ALA A 8 8.50 -30.63 58.70
C ALA A 8 8.88 -29.38 57.83
N ALA A 9 10.06 -28.78 58.08
CA ALA A 9 10.57 -27.67 57.32
C ALA A 9 10.99 -28.06 55.88
N MET A 10 11.55 -29.28 55.67
CA MET A 10 11.87 -29.79 54.34
C MET A 10 10.63 -30.21 53.53
N ALA A 11 9.56 -30.68 54.20
CA ALA A 11 8.28 -30.98 53.51
C ALA A 11 7.54 -29.71 53.09
N ALA A 12 7.66 -28.62 53.82
CA ALA A 12 7.04 -27.34 53.47
C ALA A 12 7.71 -26.65 52.27
N THR A 13 9.02 -26.88 52.03
CA THR A 13 9.73 -26.31 50.85
C THR A 13 9.46 -27.09 49.54
N ALA A 14 8.99 -28.34 49.60
CA ALA A 14 8.68 -29.14 48.40
C ALA A 14 7.33 -28.76 47.75
N VAL A 15 6.46 -28.01 48.43
CA VAL A 15 5.14 -27.61 47.90
C VAL A 15 5.18 -26.28 47.17
N ALA A 16 6.32 -25.57 47.17
CA ALA A 16 6.43 -24.20 46.61
C ALA A 16 6.78 -24.15 45.10
N CYS A 17 6.99 -25.30 44.45
CA CYS A 17 7.32 -25.35 43.02
C CYS A 17 6.31 -26.19 42.23
N THR A 18 5.02 -25.88 42.32
CA THR A 18 4.12 -26.25 41.23
C THR A 18 4.35 -25.30 40.09
N PRO A 19 4.85 -25.77 38.93
CA PRO A 19 4.92 -24.91 37.76
C PRO A 19 3.50 -24.41 37.49
N LYS A 20 3.33 -23.08 37.46
CA LYS A 20 2.10 -22.48 36.93
C LYS A 20 2.01 -22.92 35.47
N THR A 21 1.27 -23.97 35.21
CA THR A 21 0.89 -24.30 33.82
C THR A 21 0.14 -23.08 33.28
N ALA A 22 0.59 -22.59 32.13
CA ALA A 22 -0.15 -21.55 31.42
C ALA A 22 -1.59 -22.04 31.21
N PRO A 23 -2.60 -21.18 31.37
CA PRO A 23 -3.99 -21.55 31.10
C PRO A 23 -4.12 -22.01 29.64
N GLU A 24 -4.78 -23.13 29.45
CA GLU A 24 -5.17 -23.58 28.12
C GLU A 24 -6.17 -22.57 27.55
N LEU A 25 -5.82 -21.96 26.44
CA LEU A 25 -6.72 -21.06 25.73
C LEU A 25 -7.58 -21.88 24.77
N PRO A 26 -8.90 -21.67 24.72
CA PRO A 26 -9.78 -22.30 23.75
C PRO A 26 -9.30 -21.99 22.31
N MET A 27 -9.48 -22.96 21.41
CA MET A 27 -9.09 -22.81 20.00
C MET A 27 -9.76 -21.59 19.36
N GLU A 28 -10.99 -21.29 19.72
CA GLU A 28 -11.76 -20.15 19.26
C GLU A 28 -11.08 -18.82 19.56
N THR A 29 -10.27 -18.73 20.62
CA THR A 29 -9.51 -17.52 20.97
C THR A 29 -8.49 -17.16 19.89
N PHE A 30 -7.94 -18.15 19.19
CA PHE A 30 -6.95 -17.97 18.14
C PHE A 30 -7.57 -17.68 16.77
N PHE A 31 -8.81 -18.09 16.54
CA PHE A 31 -9.50 -17.97 15.25
C PHE A 31 -10.64 -16.96 15.26
N ARG A 32 -10.93 -16.35 16.41
CA ARG A 32 -11.94 -15.30 16.50
C ARG A 32 -11.45 -14.05 15.80
N ASN A 33 -12.27 -13.52 14.89
CA ASN A 33 -12.02 -12.20 14.29
C ASN A 33 -11.96 -11.12 15.38
N SER A 34 -11.10 -10.14 15.20
CA SER A 34 -11.07 -8.95 16.06
C SER A 34 -12.43 -8.22 15.98
N GLU A 35 -12.84 -7.63 17.08
CA GLU A 35 -14.08 -6.82 17.13
C GLU A 35 -13.97 -5.60 16.21
N LYS A 36 -12.78 -5.00 16.14
CA LYS A 36 -12.45 -3.88 15.26
C LYS A 36 -11.06 -4.09 14.67
N SER A 37 -10.86 -3.71 13.42
CA SER A 37 -9.58 -3.81 12.73
C SER A 37 -9.43 -2.74 11.66
N ASP A 38 -8.27 -2.68 11.01
CA ASP A 38 -8.00 -1.82 9.87
C ASP A 38 -8.30 -0.35 10.15
N TYR A 39 -7.81 0.11 11.31
CA TYR A 39 -7.98 1.50 11.71
C TYR A 39 -7.20 2.43 10.79
N GLN A 40 -7.86 3.47 10.32
CA GLN A 40 -7.26 4.56 9.56
C GLN A 40 -7.72 5.90 10.12
N ILE A 41 -6.94 6.94 9.92
CA ILE A 41 -7.29 8.32 10.31
C ILE A 41 -7.61 9.12 9.05
N SER A 42 -8.57 10.04 9.11
CA SER A 42 -8.87 10.94 8.00
C SER A 42 -7.67 11.88 7.72
N PRO A 43 -7.47 12.34 6.48
CA PRO A 43 -6.35 13.24 6.14
C PRO A 43 -6.29 14.50 7.01
N ASP A 44 -7.44 15.06 7.41
CA ASP A 44 -7.55 16.22 8.30
C ASP A 44 -7.43 15.88 9.80
N GLY A 45 -7.37 14.58 10.17
CA GLY A 45 -7.24 14.10 11.54
C GLY A 45 -8.49 14.23 12.40
N LYS A 46 -9.64 14.62 11.85
CA LYS A 46 -10.87 14.82 12.62
C LYS A 46 -11.67 13.54 12.84
N TYR A 47 -11.50 12.55 11.99
CA TYR A 47 -12.20 11.28 12.04
C TYR A 47 -11.20 10.12 12.02
N PHE A 48 -11.65 8.98 12.50
CA PHE A 48 -11.02 7.71 12.22
C PHE A 48 -12.05 6.70 11.74
N SER A 49 -11.60 5.75 10.96
CA SER A 49 -12.41 4.67 10.43
C SER A 49 -11.86 3.32 10.87
N TYR A 50 -12.69 2.31 10.85
CA TYR A 50 -12.33 0.94 11.16
C TYR A 50 -13.32 -0.04 10.54
N MET A 51 -12.91 -1.29 10.40
CA MET A 51 -13.81 -2.39 10.06
C MET A 51 -14.32 -3.08 11.33
N ALA A 52 -15.63 -3.33 11.38
CA ALA A 52 -16.27 -4.11 12.44
C ALA A 52 -17.38 -5.00 11.87
N PRO A 53 -17.74 -6.12 12.53
CA PRO A 53 -18.85 -6.97 12.11
C PRO A 53 -20.18 -6.26 12.17
N TRP A 54 -20.97 -6.39 11.10
CA TRP A 54 -22.37 -6.07 11.05
C TRP A 54 -23.09 -7.17 10.24
N GLU A 55 -24.14 -7.78 10.82
CA GLU A 55 -24.82 -8.95 10.23
C GLU A 55 -23.83 -10.05 9.73
N SER A 56 -22.82 -10.35 10.53
CA SER A 56 -21.78 -11.35 10.28
C SER A 56 -20.77 -11.02 9.18
N ARG A 57 -20.79 -9.80 8.64
CA ARG A 57 -19.79 -9.32 7.66
C ARG A 57 -19.11 -8.06 8.15
N ARG A 58 -17.84 -7.91 7.76
CA ARG A 58 -17.07 -6.73 8.12
C ARG A 58 -17.49 -5.56 7.24
N ASN A 59 -17.88 -4.48 7.92
CA ASN A 59 -18.32 -3.24 7.32
C ASN A 59 -17.51 -2.06 7.86
N ILE A 60 -17.49 -0.96 7.14
CA ILE A 60 -16.74 0.24 7.49
C ILE A 60 -17.57 1.12 8.41
N PHE A 61 -16.95 1.59 9.47
CA PHE A 61 -17.48 2.55 10.43
C PHE A 61 -16.57 3.77 10.47
N VAL A 62 -17.16 4.95 10.60
CA VAL A 62 -16.46 6.23 10.78
C VAL A 62 -16.87 6.82 12.11
N GLN A 63 -15.91 7.35 12.85
CA GLN A 63 -16.11 7.94 14.17
C GLN A 63 -15.32 9.24 14.29
N GLN A 64 -15.96 10.29 14.77
CA GLN A 64 -15.26 11.54 15.04
C GLN A 64 -14.30 11.38 16.22
N VAL A 65 -13.11 11.95 16.12
CA VAL A 65 -12.13 11.94 17.22
C VAL A 65 -12.71 12.63 18.45
N GLY A 66 -12.68 11.93 19.59
CA GLY A 66 -13.26 12.40 20.84
C GLY A 66 -14.76 12.14 21.02
N SER A 67 -15.43 11.48 20.06
CA SER A 67 -16.81 11.03 20.17
C SER A 67 -16.87 9.53 20.45
N ASP A 68 -17.91 9.08 21.17
CA ASP A 68 -18.21 7.66 21.34
C ASP A 68 -19.18 7.12 20.27
N GLU A 69 -19.72 8.00 19.42
CA GLU A 69 -20.66 7.63 18.37
C GLU A 69 -19.96 7.34 17.05
N ALA A 70 -20.29 6.20 16.44
CA ALA A 70 -19.79 5.78 15.15
C ALA A 70 -20.91 5.61 14.14
N VAL A 71 -20.68 6.02 12.91
CA VAL A 71 -21.58 5.86 11.77
C VAL A 71 -21.11 4.67 10.95
N ARG A 72 -21.99 3.70 10.71
CA ARG A 72 -21.72 2.64 9.75
C ARG A 72 -22.03 3.15 8.34
N ILE A 73 -21.03 3.16 7.46
CA ILE A 73 -21.15 3.74 6.12
C ILE A 73 -21.32 2.70 4.99
N THR A 74 -21.11 1.41 5.27
CA THR A 74 -21.35 0.32 4.32
C THR A 74 -22.34 -0.71 4.88
N SER A 75 -22.95 -1.53 4.02
CA SER A 75 -24.01 -2.48 4.41
C SER A 75 -23.85 -3.83 3.69
N GLU A 76 -22.61 -4.34 3.63
CA GLU A 76 -22.33 -5.62 2.99
C GLU A 76 -22.83 -6.78 3.85
N ARG A 77 -23.49 -7.75 3.21
CA ARG A 77 -24.12 -8.91 3.86
C ARG A 77 -23.63 -10.25 3.35
N GLU A 78 -23.13 -10.30 2.14
CA GLU A 78 -22.73 -11.55 1.49
C GLU A 78 -21.26 -11.87 1.73
N ARG A 79 -20.38 -10.89 1.57
CA ARG A 79 -18.94 -11.02 1.70
C ARG A 79 -18.33 -9.86 2.47
N ASP A 80 -17.18 -10.11 3.07
CA ASP A 80 -16.37 -9.06 3.68
C ASP A 80 -15.76 -8.16 2.59
N LEU A 81 -15.57 -6.89 2.90
CA LEU A 81 -14.82 -5.97 2.07
C LEU A 81 -13.34 -6.39 2.04
N ALA A 82 -12.69 -6.28 0.88
CA ALA A 82 -11.28 -6.65 0.72
C ALA A 82 -10.33 -5.62 1.36
N GLY A 83 -10.74 -4.36 1.40
CA GLY A 83 -10.00 -3.26 1.98
C GLY A 83 -10.67 -1.93 1.68
N TYR A 84 -10.20 -0.87 2.33
CA TYR A 84 -10.68 0.48 2.12
C TYR A 84 -9.58 1.49 2.40
N PHE A 85 -9.76 2.74 1.96
CA PHE A 85 -8.87 3.86 2.23
C PHE A 85 -9.62 5.19 2.08
N TRP A 86 -9.09 6.25 2.69
CA TRP A 86 -9.60 7.59 2.54
C TRP A 86 -9.19 8.16 1.19
N ALA A 87 -10.16 8.66 0.42
CA ALA A 87 -9.87 9.40 -0.81
C ALA A 87 -9.61 10.89 -0.53
N ASN A 88 -10.29 11.41 0.47
CA ASN A 88 -10.16 12.78 0.97
C ASN A 88 -10.84 12.87 2.36
N ASP A 89 -11.00 14.08 2.91
CA ASP A 89 -11.58 14.30 4.26
C ASP A 89 -13.02 13.85 4.41
N SER A 90 -13.75 13.63 3.32
CA SER A 90 -15.19 13.37 3.32
C SER A 90 -15.61 12.07 2.64
N ARG A 91 -14.68 11.35 1.98
CA ARG A 91 -15.01 10.19 1.18
C ARG A 91 -14.09 9.03 1.41
N ILE A 92 -14.66 7.84 1.57
CA ILE A 92 -13.95 6.57 1.68
C ILE A 92 -14.19 5.75 0.41
N LEU A 93 -13.10 5.16 -0.11
CA LEU A 93 -13.12 4.19 -1.19
C LEU A 93 -12.89 2.79 -0.64
N TYR A 94 -13.51 1.79 -1.26
CA TYR A 94 -13.36 0.41 -0.84
C TYR A 94 -13.43 -0.56 -2.02
N LEU A 95 -12.81 -1.71 -1.82
CA LEU A 95 -12.76 -2.79 -2.81
C LEU A 95 -13.61 -3.97 -2.34
N LYS A 96 -14.41 -4.50 -3.24
CA LYS A 96 -15.13 -5.76 -3.04
C LYS A 96 -15.24 -6.55 -4.33
N ASP A 97 -15.37 -7.86 -4.19
CA ASP A 97 -15.64 -8.80 -5.29
C ASP A 97 -17.10 -9.25 -5.27
N THR A 98 -17.50 -9.99 -6.30
CA THR A 98 -18.83 -10.57 -6.41
C THR A 98 -18.74 -12.09 -6.29
N GLY A 99 -19.39 -12.66 -5.28
CA GLY A 99 -19.49 -14.11 -5.12
C GLY A 99 -18.17 -14.86 -4.89
N GLY A 100 -17.04 -14.17 -4.65
CA GLY A 100 -15.74 -14.78 -4.45
C GLY A 100 -14.92 -14.97 -5.73
N ASP A 101 -15.23 -14.22 -6.77
CA ASP A 101 -14.53 -14.29 -8.06
C ASP A 101 -13.18 -13.56 -8.05
N GLU A 102 -12.83 -12.87 -6.93
CA GLU A 102 -11.59 -12.08 -6.74
C GLU A 102 -11.38 -10.98 -7.79
N ASN A 103 -12.41 -10.66 -8.59
CA ASN A 103 -12.42 -9.49 -9.44
C ASN A 103 -12.83 -8.27 -8.60
N PHE A 104 -11.88 -7.76 -7.82
CA PHE A 104 -12.12 -6.63 -6.93
C PHE A 104 -12.43 -5.37 -7.71
N GLN A 105 -13.55 -4.77 -7.40
CA GLN A 105 -14.08 -3.57 -8.02
C GLN A 105 -14.06 -2.41 -7.03
N LEU A 106 -13.94 -1.19 -7.54
CA LEU A 106 -13.83 0.02 -6.74
C LEU A 106 -15.19 0.66 -6.53
N TYR A 107 -15.48 0.94 -5.28
CA TYR A 107 -16.67 1.65 -4.79
C TYR A 107 -16.26 2.83 -3.92
N GLY A 108 -17.17 3.76 -3.68
CA GLY A 108 -16.98 4.85 -2.75
C GLY A 108 -18.26 5.25 -2.05
N VAL A 109 -18.12 5.88 -0.88
CA VAL A 109 -19.22 6.36 -0.05
C VAL A 109 -18.74 7.52 0.81
N ASP A 110 -19.58 8.49 1.09
CA ASP A 110 -19.26 9.59 1.98
C ASP A 110 -19.25 9.14 3.46
N ILE A 111 -18.53 9.85 4.31
CA ILE A 111 -18.32 9.49 5.72
C ILE A 111 -19.60 9.45 6.56
N ASP A 112 -20.69 10.03 6.07
CA ASP A 112 -22.03 9.96 6.68
C ASP A 112 -22.89 8.80 6.11
N GLY A 113 -22.36 8.02 5.17
CA GLY A 113 -23.04 6.92 4.49
C GLY A 113 -23.85 7.33 3.27
N THR A 114 -23.79 8.59 2.87
CA THR A 114 -24.50 9.10 1.67
C THR A 114 -23.65 8.97 0.40
N ASP A 115 -24.25 9.24 -0.76
CA ASP A 115 -23.65 9.24 -2.10
C ASP A 115 -22.82 7.97 -2.43
N PRO A 116 -23.37 6.75 -2.26
CA PRO A 116 -22.65 5.55 -2.66
C PRO A 116 -22.45 5.52 -4.19
N LYS A 117 -21.22 5.27 -4.62
CA LYS A 117 -20.85 5.17 -6.04
C LYS A 117 -20.17 3.83 -6.34
N ALA A 118 -20.50 3.26 -7.49
CA ALA A 118 -19.84 2.10 -8.06
C ALA A 118 -18.99 2.56 -9.25
N TYR A 119 -17.68 2.72 -9.04
CA TYR A 119 -16.79 3.28 -10.06
C TYR A 119 -16.41 2.29 -11.16
N THR A 120 -16.21 1.03 -10.80
CA THR A 120 -15.75 0.00 -11.73
C THR A 120 -16.55 -1.29 -11.63
N ALA A 121 -17.83 -1.20 -11.25
CA ALA A 121 -18.72 -2.35 -11.05
C ALA A 121 -19.17 -3.00 -12.38
N VAL A 122 -18.21 -3.55 -13.13
CA VAL A 122 -18.44 -4.32 -14.35
C VAL A 122 -18.13 -5.79 -14.07
N PRO A 123 -19.06 -6.73 -14.32
CA PRO A 123 -18.83 -8.15 -14.06
C PRO A 123 -17.56 -8.69 -14.75
N GLY A 124 -16.73 -9.40 -13.96
CA GLY A 124 -15.48 -9.99 -14.44
C GLY A 124 -14.32 -8.99 -14.63
N VAL A 125 -14.56 -7.70 -14.36
CA VAL A 125 -13.50 -6.69 -14.39
C VAL A 125 -12.85 -6.56 -13.01
N ARG A 126 -11.52 -6.57 -13.01
CA ARG A 126 -10.71 -6.30 -11.84
C ARG A 126 -10.10 -4.91 -11.92
N THR A 127 -10.05 -4.26 -10.78
CA THR A 127 -9.44 -2.93 -10.59
C THR A 127 -8.22 -3.04 -9.71
N THR A 128 -7.16 -2.32 -10.07
CA THR A 128 -5.97 -2.06 -9.25
C THR A 128 -5.84 -0.57 -9.01
N ILE A 129 -5.30 -0.18 -7.87
CA ILE A 129 -4.98 1.22 -7.59
C ILE A 129 -3.54 1.46 -8.05
N ILE A 130 -3.36 2.42 -8.96
CA ILE A 130 -2.03 2.83 -9.44
C ILE A 130 -1.53 3.96 -8.57
N ASP A 131 -2.34 5.02 -8.40
CA ASP A 131 -2.01 6.16 -7.56
C ASP A 131 -3.32 6.76 -6.99
N PRO A 132 -3.49 6.84 -5.67
CA PRO A 132 -4.64 7.48 -5.05
C PRO A 132 -4.70 8.99 -5.27
N LEU A 133 -3.60 9.64 -5.66
CA LEU A 133 -3.46 11.09 -5.84
C LEU A 133 -3.91 11.87 -4.59
N GLU A 134 -3.34 11.53 -3.42
CA GLU A 134 -3.77 12.03 -2.09
C GLU A 134 -3.87 13.57 -1.99
N GLU A 135 -3.12 14.30 -2.82
CA GLU A 135 -3.15 15.78 -2.86
C GLU A 135 -4.18 16.32 -3.89
N ILE A 136 -4.95 15.46 -4.57
CA ILE A 136 -5.94 15.83 -5.59
C ILE A 136 -7.28 15.17 -5.28
N ASP A 137 -8.05 15.74 -4.38
CA ASP A 137 -9.28 15.20 -3.78
C ASP A 137 -10.30 14.56 -4.75
N SER A 138 -10.28 14.95 -6.01
CA SER A 138 -11.30 14.55 -6.99
C SER A 138 -10.82 13.54 -8.03
N LEU A 139 -9.55 13.15 -8.02
CA LEU A 139 -8.96 12.29 -9.04
C LEU A 139 -8.19 11.13 -8.41
N MET A 140 -8.08 10.03 -9.14
CA MET A 140 -7.13 8.97 -8.87
C MET A 140 -6.73 8.25 -10.17
N ILE A 141 -5.63 7.51 -10.14
CA ILE A 141 -5.20 6.67 -11.25
C ILE A 141 -5.45 5.21 -10.88
N ILE A 142 -6.22 4.53 -11.70
CA ILE A 142 -6.56 3.11 -11.54
C ILE A 142 -6.12 2.32 -12.77
N GLY A 143 -5.91 1.03 -12.58
CA GLY A 143 -5.77 0.06 -13.66
C GLY A 143 -7.01 -0.81 -13.75
N THR A 144 -7.55 -1.04 -14.94
CA THR A 144 -8.64 -2.02 -15.14
C THR A 144 -8.35 -2.94 -16.32
N ASN A 145 -8.86 -4.17 -16.24
CA ASN A 145 -8.70 -5.17 -17.28
C ASN A 145 -9.94 -5.26 -18.21
N GLU A 146 -10.68 -4.16 -18.37
CA GLU A 146 -11.91 -4.13 -19.18
C GLU A 146 -11.68 -4.49 -20.65
N ARG A 147 -10.58 -4.03 -21.25
CA ARG A 147 -10.25 -4.29 -22.65
C ARG A 147 -9.80 -5.73 -22.87
N ASN A 148 -9.02 -6.27 -21.95
CA ASN A 148 -8.47 -7.62 -22.01
C ASN A 148 -8.32 -8.17 -20.59
N PRO A 149 -8.91 -9.35 -20.26
CA PRO A 149 -8.87 -9.91 -18.90
C PRO A 149 -7.46 -10.09 -18.29
N GLN A 150 -6.43 -10.14 -19.11
CA GLN A 150 -5.03 -10.34 -18.68
C GLN A 150 -4.21 -9.05 -18.64
N ILE A 151 -4.76 -7.92 -19.11
CA ILE A 151 -4.02 -6.68 -19.31
C ILE A 151 -4.73 -5.54 -18.58
N PHE A 152 -4.01 -4.83 -17.73
CA PHE A 152 -4.53 -3.68 -17.01
C PHE A 152 -4.11 -2.40 -17.71
N ASP A 153 -5.08 -1.67 -18.22
CA ASP A 153 -4.88 -0.34 -18.79
C ASP A 153 -5.04 0.73 -17.71
N PRO A 154 -4.20 1.77 -17.70
CA PRO A 154 -4.30 2.86 -16.73
C PRO A 154 -5.38 3.88 -17.15
N TYR A 155 -6.23 4.24 -16.19
CA TYR A 155 -7.28 5.25 -16.35
C TYR A 155 -7.15 6.33 -15.27
N ARG A 156 -7.44 7.57 -15.65
CA ARG A 156 -7.77 8.64 -14.68
C ARG A 156 -9.25 8.55 -14.36
N LEU A 157 -9.56 8.35 -13.10
CA LEU A 157 -10.91 8.31 -12.56
C LEU A 157 -11.24 9.63 -11.87
N ASN A 158 -12.36 10.24 -12.24
CA ASN A 158 -12.93 11.36 -11.52
C ASN A 158 -13.89 10.84 -10.43
N LEU A 159 -13.55 11.06 -9.15
CA LEU A 159 -14.30 10.56 -8.00
C LEU A 159 -15.67 11.26 -7.84
N ASN A 160 -15.82 12.48 -8.33
CA ASN A 160 -17.07 13.20 -8.26
C ASN A 160 -18.08 12.73 -9.30
N THR A 161 -17.63 12.49 -10.53
CA THR A 161 -18.50 12.13 -11.66
C THR A 161 -18.55 10.63 -11.93
N GLY A 162 -17.50 9.89 -11.55
CA GLY A 162 -17.31 8.48 -11.93
C GLY A 162 -16.76 8.29 -13.34
N GLU A 163 -16.44 9.37 -14.05
CA GLU A 163 -15.89 9.30 -15.41
C GLU A 163 -14.46 8.75 -15.39
N LYS A 164 -14.19 7.80 -16.30
CA LYS A 164 -12.86 7.22 -16.52
C LYS A 164 -12.30 7.68 -17.85
N THR A 165 -11.10 8.21 -17.86
CA THR A 165 -10.35 8.58 -19.07
C THR A 165 -9.17 7.66 -19.25
N LEU A 166 -9.08 6.93 -20.35
CA LEU A 166 -7.93 6.09 -20.68
C LEU A 166 -6.68 6.97 -20.88
N LEU A 167 -5.58 6.64 -20.19
CA LEU A 167 -4.32 7.39 -20.27
C LEU A 167 -3.39 6.85 -21.37
N CYS A 168 -3.39 5.55 -21.55
CA CYS A 168 -2.77 4.83 -22.67
C CYS A 168 -3.17 3.36 -22.63
N GLU A 169 -2.99 2.65 -23.73
CA GLU A 169 -3.15 1.19 -23.76
C GLU A 169 -1.87 0.51 -23.25
N ASN A 170 -2.02 -0.48 -22.39
CA ASN A 170 -0.93 -1.37 -22.01
C ASN A 170 -0.71 -2.38 -23.16
N PRO A 171 0.49 -2.45 -23.76
CA PRO A 171 0.79 -3.41 -24.82
C PRO A 171 0.81 -4.87 -24.35
N GLY A 172 0.71 -5.13 -23.03
CA GLY A 172 0.63 -6.46 -22.44
C GLY A 172 1.87 -6.88 -21.65
N ASP A 173 2.92 -6.09 -21.67
CA ASP A 173 4.19 -6.35 -20.97
C ASP A 173 4.45 -5.39 -19.80
N VAL A 174 3.64 -4.34 -19.65
CA VAL A 174 3.76 -3.39 -18.53
C VAL A 174 3.12 -3.97 -17.28
N GLN A 175 3.91 -4.03 -16.20
CA GLN A 175 3.52 -4.58 -14.90
C GLN A 175 3.26 -3.48 -13.85
N GLY A 176 3.77 -2.27 -14.07
CA GLY A 176 3.63 -1.15 -13.14
C GLY A 176 3.67 0.20 -13.85
N TRP A 177 3.05 1.18 -13.19
CA TRP A 177 2.97 2.55 -13.65
C TRP A 177 3.33 3.50 -12.52
N GLN A 178 3.84 4.69 -12.86
CA GLN A 178 4.12 5.73 -11.88
C GLN A 178 3.77 7.11 -12.43
N THR A 179 3.19 7.94 -11.58
CA THR A 179 2.83 9.33 -11.82
C THR A 179 3.91 10.28 -11.29
N ASP A 180 3.87 11.51 -11.73
CA ASP A 180 4.55 12.62 -11.09
C ASP A 180 3.63 13.29 -10.03
N HIS A 181 4.14 14.32 -9.32
CA HIS A 181 3.39 15.04 -8.28
C HIS A 181 2.17 15.82 -8.79
N ASP A 182 2.01 15.98 -10.10
CA ASP A 182 0.84 16.59 -10.71
C ASP A 182 -0.19 15.54 -11.17
N GLY A 183 0.03 14.27 -10.79
CA GLY A 183 -0.83 13.14 -11.16
C GLY A 183 -0.75 12.80 -12.65
N LYS A 184 0.35 13.14 -13.33
CA LYS A 184 0.57 12.75 -14.72
C LYS A 184 1.28 11.42 -14.79
N LEU A 185 0.72 10.48 -15.56
CA LEU A 185 1.32 9.17 -15.77
C LEU A 185 2.56 9.29 -16.64
N ARG A 186 3.74 9.13 -16.04
CA ARG A 186 5.03 9.42 -16.69
C ARG A 186 5.87 8.16 -16.96
N VAL A 187 5.78 7.15 -16.11
CA VAL A 187 6.67 5.99 -16.12
C VAL A 187 5.87 4.69 -16.26
N ALA A 188 6.41 3.76 -17.02
CA ALA A 188 5.95 2.38 -17.08
C ALA A 188 7.12 1.41 -16.84
N TYR A 189 6.86 0.37 -16.08
CA TYR A 189 7.79 -0.74 -15.82
C TYR A 189 7.31 -1.97 -16.56
N ALA A 190 8.06 -2.41 -17.56
CA ALA A 190 7.73 -3.57 -18.37
C ALA A 190 8.67 -4.75 -18.11
N VAL A 191 8.18 -5.97 -18.27
CA VAL A 191 8.99 -7.19 -18.28
C VAL A 191 9.07 -7.68 -19.71
N ILE A 192 10.28 -7.69 -20.27
CA ILE A 192 10.56 -8.15 -21.62
C ILE A 192 11.35 -9.46 -21.58
N ASP A 193 11.14 -10.31 -22.58
CA ASP A 193 11.79 -11.62 -22.70
C ASP A 193 11.63 -12.50 -21.44
N GLY A 194 10.60 -12.23 -20.62
CA GLY A 194 10.27 -12.96 -19.39
C GLY A 194 11.22 -12.76 -18.21
N VAL A 195 12.32 -12.00 -18.35
CA VAL A 195 13.34 -11.84 -17.30
C VAL A 195 13.95 -10.44 -17.18
N ASN A 196 13.93 -9.65 -18.27
CA ASN A 196 14.53 -8.32 -18.27
C ASN A 196 13.50 -7.26 -17.90
N THR A 197 13.90 -6.29 -17.09
CA THR A 197 13.06 -5.14 -16.76
C THR A 197 13.37 -3.98 -17.69
N GLN A 198 12.33 -3.32 -18.18
CA GLN A 198 12.46 -2.16 -19.04
C GLN A 198 11.70 -0.98 -18.43
N ILE A 199 12.39 0.12 -18.19
CA ILE A 199 11.78 1.40 -17.83
C ILE A 199 11.44 2.12 -19.12
N ARG A 200 10.19 2.58 -19.17
CA ARG A 200 9.67 3.43 -20.24
C ARG A 200 9.23 4.76 -19.65
N TYR A 201 9.44 5.83 -20.39
CA TYR A 201 9.17 7.17 -19.92
C TYR A 201 8.54 8.04 -21.02
N ARG A 202 7.79 9.04 -20.61
CA ARG A 202 7.30 10.15 -21.44
C ARG A 202 7.36 11.47 -20.67
N GLU A 203 7.64 12.56 -21.36
CA GLU A 203 7.68 13.90 -20.74
C GLU A 203 6.29 14.45 -20.46
N SER A 204 5.31 14.08 -21.27
CA SER A 204 3.91 14.48 -21.10
C SER A 204 2.95 13.37 -21.53
N GLU A 205 1.70 13.45 -21.08
CA GLU A 205 0.65 12.48 -21.46
C GLU A 205 0.23 12.60 -22.95
N ALA A 206 0.67 13.64 -23.64
CA ALA A 206 0.46 13.78 -25.09
C ALA A 206 1.45 12.94 -25.92
N GLU A 207 2.49 12.41 -25.27
CA GLU A 207 3.52 11.59 -25.90
C GLU A 207 3.31 10.10 -25.64
N GLU A 208 3.88 9.26 -26.49
CA GLU A 208 3.95 7.83 -26.24
C GLU A 208 5.00 7.50 -25.16
N VAL A 209 4.72 6.49 -24.36
CA VAL A 209 5.66 5.95 -23.36
C VAL A 209 6.72 5.13 -24.10
N ARG A 210 7.98 5.56 -24.08
CA ARG A 210 9.08 4.95 -24.85
C ARG A 210 10.15 4.34 -23.95
N PRO A 211 10.83 3.26 -24.37
CA PRO A 211 11.94 2.68 -23.63
C PRO A 211 13.07 3.68 -23.39
N VAL A 212 13.58 3.73 -22.15
CA VAL A 212 14.73 4.56 -21.76
C VAL A 212 15.85 3.71 -21.14
N LEU A 213 15.52 2.59 -20.50
CA LEU A 213 16.52 1.68 -19.92
C LEU A 213 16.01 0.25 -19.98
N THR A 214 16.90 -0.69 -20.24
CA THR A 214 16.67 -2.12 -20.04
C THR A 214 17.75 -2.69 -19.17
N THR A 215 17.36 -3.36 -18.09
CA THR A 215 18.27 -4.05 -17.16
C THR A 215 18.04 -5.56 -17.24
N ASN A 216 19.10 -6.32 -16.97
CA ASN A 216 18.99 -7.76 -16.78
C ASN A 216 18.61 -8.08 -15.31
N PHE A 217 18.41 -9.37 -14.99
CA PHE A 217 17.98 -9.80 -13.66
C PHE A 217 18.98 -9.52 -12.51
N LYS A 218 20.21 -9.09 -12.80
CA LYS A 218 21.24 -8.76 -11.80
C LYS A 218 21.28 -7.27 -11.46
N GLU A 219 20.72 -6.47 -12.33
CA GLU A 219 20.74 -5.02 -12.21
C GLU A 219 19.30 -4.51 -12.05
N SER A 220 19.13 -3.55 -11.18
CA SER A 220 17.84 -2.97 -10.87
C SER A 220 17.89 -1.44 -10.89
N VAL A 221 16.80 -0.85 -11.35
CA VAL A 221 16.50 0.57 -11.17
C VAL A 221 15.03 0.68 -10.81
N SER A 222 14.74 1.35 -9.69
CA SER A 222 13.40 1.64 -9.23
C SER A 222 13.29 3.11 -8.88
N PHE A 223 12.35 3.81 -9.47
CA PHE A 223 12.09 5.21 -9.12
C PHE A 223 11.23 5.27 -7.86
N ALA A 224 11.79 5.83 -6.78
CA ALA A 224 11.09 5.97 -5.52
C ALA A 224 10.07 7.12 -5.53
N ALA A 225 10.46 8.28 -6.07
CA ALA A 225 9.60 9.45 -6.23
C ALA A 225 10.20 10.42 -7.27
N PHE A 226 9.39 11.27 -7.83
CA PHE A 226 9.87 12.43 -8.56
C PHE A 226 10.44 13.49 -7.60
N THR A 227 11.33 14.34 -8.08
CA THR A 227 11.72 15.56 -7.36
C THR A 227 10.54 16.55 -7.32
N PRO A 228 10.50 17.49 -6.35
CA PRO A 228 9.38 18.43 -6.21
C PRO A 228 9.01 19.23 -7.47
N ASP A 229 9.97 19.39 -8.38
CA ASP A 229 9.78 20.09 -9.67
C ASP A 229 9.46 19.14 -10.84
N ASN A 230 9.27 17.85 -10.58
CA ASN A 230 8.97 16.79 -11.55
C ASN A 230 10.02 16.60 -12.67
N LYS A 231 11.27 17.09 -12.48
CA LYS A 231 12.31 17.00 -13.53
C LYS A 231 13.24 15.83 -13.39
N GLN A 232 13.47 15.38 -12.17
CA GLN A 232 14.33 14.26 -11.85
C GLN A 232 13.58 13.27 -10.97
N VAL A 233 14.20 12.12 -10.70
CA VAL A 233 13.67 11.11 -9.80
C VAL A 233 14.72 10.74 -8.76
N TYR A 234 14.25 10.44 -7.56
CA TYR A 234 15.00 9.68 -6.59
C TYR A 234 14.89 8.21 -6.98
N ALA A 235 16.01 7.57 -7.27
CA ALA A 235 16.04 6.18 -7.71
C ALA A 235 16.92 5.33 -6.81
N VAL A 236 16.49 4.09 -6.59
CA VAL A 236 17.33 3.05 -5.98
C VAL A 236 17.88 2.19 -7.11
N THR A 237 19.18 2.00 -7.13
CA THR A 237 19.86 1.26 -8.20
C THR A 237 21.18 0.64 -7.77
N ASN A 238 21.48 -0.53 -8.35
CA ASN A 238 22.79 -1.16 -8.27
C ASN A 238 23.54 -1.13 -9.62
N LEU A 239 23.15 -0.29 -10.56
CA LEU A 239 23.86 -0.17 -11.85
C LEU A 239 25.33 0.15 -11.64
N GLY A 240 26.21 -0.74 -12.16
CA GLY A 240 27.66 -0.60 -12.06
C GLY A 240 28.23 -0.74 -10.65
N ARG A 241 27.47 -1.27 -9.68
CA ARG A 241 27.89 -1.46 -8.28
C ARG A 241 27.34 -2.75 -7.68
N ASP A 242 27.91 -3.18 -6.55
CA ASP A 242 27.49 -4.40 -5.84
C ASP A 242 26.23 -4.14 -4.98
N LYS A 243 26.17 -3.00 -4.33
CA LYS A 243 25.08 -2.63 -3.41
C LYS A 243 24.19 -1.55 -3.99
N ASP A 244 22.90 -1.58 -3.60
CA ASP A 244 21.96 -0.53 -3.97
C ASP A 244 22.39 0.83 -3.42
N ALA A 245 22.25 1.86 -4.23
CA ALA A 245 22.43 3.25 -3.86
C ALA A 245 21.14 4.04 -4.10
N LEU A 246 20.88 5.03 -3.28
CA LEU A 246 19.91 6.09 -3.58
C LEU A 246 20.61 7.17 -4.39
N VAL A 247 20.07 7.45 -5.55
CA VAL A 247 20.65 8.40 -6.50
C VAL A 247 19.59 9.40 -6.99
N LEU A 248 20.05 10.56 -7.43
CA LEU A 248 19.27 11.47 -8.24
C LEU A 248 19.51 11.12 -9.70
N MET A 249 18.44 10.89 -10.47
CA MET A 249 18.50 10.37 -11.82
C MET A 249 17.60 11.17 -12.78
N ASP A 250 18.04 11.31 -14.01
CA ASP A 250 17.23 11.87 -15.10
C ASP A 250 16.27 10.76 -15.60
N PRO A 251 14.94 10.93 -15.51
CA PRO A 251 14.00 9.87 -15.88
C PRO A 251 13.96 9.61 -17.40
N ALA A 252 14.36 10.58 -18.24
CA ALA A 252 14.33 10.44 -19.69
C ALA A 252 15.49 9.66 -20.26
N THR A 253 16.61 9.59 -19.54
CA THR A 253 17.84 8.92 -19.98
C THR A 253 18.32 7.84 -19.01
N CYS A 254 17.78 7.80 -17.79
CA CYS A 254 18.29 7.03 -16.66
C CYS A 254 19.76 7.33 -16.34
N GLU A 255 20.26 8.51 -16.67
CA GLU A 255 21.58 8.96 -16.29
C GLU A 255 21.61 9.36 -14.82
N GLU A 256 22.52 8.77 -14.07
CA GLU A 256 22.76 9.14 -12.68
C GLU A 256 23.41 10.53 -12.63
N LYS A 257 22.82 11.47 -11.89
CA LYS A 257 23.29 12.84 -11.71
C LYS A 257 24.08 13.01 -10.41
N GLU A 258 23.62 12.36 -9.35
CA GLU A 258 24.20 12.47 -8.02
C GLU A 258 23.94 11.21 -7.20
N VAL A 259 24.91 10.74 -6.44
CA VAL A 259 24.74 9.69 -5.44
C VAL A 259 24.40 10.33 -4.11
N LEU A 260 23.20 10.09 -3.61
CA LEU A 260 22.71 10.67 -2.35
C LEU A 260 23.07 9.82 -1.14
N TYR A 261 23.06 8.49 -1.31
CA TYR A 261 23.40 7.56 -0.24
C TYR A 261 23.90 6.22 -0.81
N THR A 262 24.91 5.66 -0.17
CA THR A 262 25.41 4.28 -0.37
C THR A 262 25.70 3.61 0.95
N ASN A 263 25.68 2.26 0.95
CA ASN A 263 26.16 1.46 2.06
C ASN A 263 27.07 0.36 1.50
N ASP A 264 28.28 0.21 2.06
CA ASP A 264 29.27 -0.75 1.56
C ASP A 264 28.94 -2.20 1.97
N THR A 265 28.03 -2.41 2.89
CA THR A 265 27.74 -3.73 3.49
C THR A 265 26.35 -4.23 3.14
N TYR A 266 25.33 -3.36 3.17
CA TYR A 266 23.92 -3.73 3.06
C TYR A 266 23.26 -3.04 1.88
N ASP A 267 22.32 -3.73 1.24
CA ASP A 267 21.43 -3.15 0.25
C ASP A 267 20.35 -2.30 0.92
N LEU A 268 19.83 -1.31 0.20
CA LEU A 268 18.70 -0.51 0.68
C LEU A 268 17.42 -1.34 0.65
N THR A 269 16.62 -1.27 1.71
CA THR A 269 15.31 -1.93 1.82
C THR A 269 14.15 -0.98 1.61
N GLY A 270 14.39 0.33 1.60
CA GLY A 270 13.35 1.32 1.36
C GLY A 270 13.86 2.75 1.30
N VAL A 271 13.03 3.59 0.70
CA VAL A 271 13.18 5.04 0.68
C VAL A 271 11.95 5.64 1.36
N TRP A 272 12.20 6.55 2.29
CA TRP A 272 11.14 7.27 3.00
C TRP A 272 10.98 8.64 2.37
N TYR A 273 9.85 8.84 1.72
CA TYR A 273 9.47 10.08 1.04
C TYR A 273 8.14 10.58 1.60
N SER A 274 8.02 11.87 1.83
CA SER A 274 6.77 12.51 2.20
C SER A 274 6.12 13.10 0.94
N GLU A 275 5.02 12.52 0.48
CA GLU A 275 4.26 13.04 -0.65
C GLU A 275 3.71 14.44 -0.33
N LYS A 276 3.20 14.63 0.88
CA LYS A 276 2.67 15.91 1.34
C LYS A 276 3.69 17.04 1.36
N GLU A 277 4.91 16.77 1.86
CA GLU A 277 6.00 17.76 1.92
C GLU A 277 6.86 17.76 0.65
N LYS A 278 6.65 16.80 -0.25
CA LYS A 278 7.48 16.53 -1.43
C LYS A 278 8.96 16.44 -1.06
N LYS A 279 9.27 15.67 -0.01
CA LYS A 279 10.58 15.65 0.60
C LYS A 279 11.08 14.24 0.88
N LEU A 280 12.33 14.00 0.50
CA LEU A 280 13.07 12.82 0.93
C LEU A 280 13.36 12.89 2.43
N LEU A 281 12.92 11.89 3.20
CA LEU A 281 13.08 11.83 4.65
C LEU A 281 14.26 10.96 5.07
N GLY A 282 14.56 9.89 4.31
CA GLY A 282 15.66 8.99 4.62
C GLY A 282 15.60 7.69 3.84
N VAL A 283 16.49 6.78 4.20
CA VAL A 283 16.55 5.41 3.68
C VAL A 283 16.53 4.40 4.81
N SER A 284 16.09 3.19 4.52
CA SER A 284 16.21 2.04 5.42
C SER A 284 17.07 0.95 4.78
N TYR A 285 17.75 0.19 5.65
CA TYR A 285 18.46 -1.04 5.28
C TYR A 285 18.41 -2.01 6.46
N GLU A 286 18.54 -3.31 6.20
CA GLU A 286 18.63 -4.33 7.24
C GLU A 286 20.09 -4.62 7.55
N GLY A 287 20.48 -4.43 8.82
CA GLY A 287 21.77 -4.79 9.36
C GLY A 287 21.65 -5.86 10.44
N ASP A 288 22.76 -6.32 10.98
CA ASP A 288 22.80 -7.37 12.00
C ASP A 288 22.05 -6.98 13.30
N ASP A 289 21.80 -5.69 13.53
CA ASP A 289 21.22 -5.12 14.76
C ASP A 289 19.84 -4.45 14.58
N ALA A 290 19.04 -4.78 13.58
CA ALA A 290 17.74 -4.17 13.27
C ALA A 290 17.77 -3.07 12.18
N PRO A 291 16.62 -2.75 11.55
CA PRO A 291 16.55 -1.73 10.52
C PRO A 291 16.94 -0.34 11.07
N LEU A 292 17.89 0.31 10.42
CA LEU A 292 18.33 1.64 10.78
C LEU A 292 17.78 2.66 9.79
N LEU A 293 17.03 3.65 10.30
CA LEU A 293 16.66 4.84 9.56
C LEU A 293 17.84 5.82 9.59
N ARG A 294 18.24 6.31 8.42
CA ARG A 294 19.20 7.42 8.27
C ARG A 294 18.50 8.59 7.59
N PRO A 295 18.48 9.75 8.23
CA PRO A 295 17.93 10.97 7.64
C PRO A 295 18.82 11.53 6.51
#